data_2cb18b22316aa5a4e60a08d978579ab0
#
_entry.id   2cb18b22316aa5a4e60a08d978579ab0
#
_cell.length_a   1.000
_cell.length_b   1.000
_cell.length_c   1.000
_cell.angle_alpha   90.00
_cell.angle_beta   90.00
_cell.angle_gamma   90.00
#
_symmetry.space_group_name_H-M   'P 1'
#
loop_
_entity.id
_entity.type
_entity.pdbx_description
1 polymer ?
#
loop_
_entity_poly.entity_id
_entity_poly.type
_entity_poly.pdbx_seq_one_letter_code
_entity_poly.pdbx_strand_id
1 'polypeptide(L)'
;EKYPIIIGSNLTSSVSKIFKSNSIDFDKCLIVVDKNVPKKFVSNIKRSFKNKSIFVLFFNASEKNKNINSVNKILEVLLNKNFSRNDVLISLGGGITGDVSGFAASLFKRGLKFANIPTTLLAQVDSSIGGKTGVNSKYGKNLIGSFYQPSLVLSDIQFLKSLSKREIICGYGEILKHSLIENKKFFIFLNKNLKKILSLSSPFIEKAIYESCKIKKKIVEKDEKETALRKVLNFGHTFAHAYEAGLGYSHKLNHGEAVILGMKTALSFSFKENMLSKSEYNLIINHIDNSGLPSSIKKHFSIKDLNKILSFMIKDKKNNSEKINLVLLKKIGKPIFNTQYSKKKINLFMKKFLTN
;
A
#
# COMPACT_ATOMS: atom_id res chain seq x y z
N GLU A 1 19.84 -0.21 -0.62
CA GLU A 1 20.09 -1.22 0.43
C GLU A 1 19.18 -2.43 0.22
N LYS A 2 19.72 -3.65 0.48
CA LYS A 2 18.95 -4.90 0.41
C LYS A 2 18.51 -5.28 1.82
N TYR A 3 17.25 -5.66 1.97
CA TYR A 3 16.71 -6.15 3.22
C TYR A 3 15.81 -7.37 2.99
N PRO A 4 15.70 -8.29 3.97
CA PRO A 4 14.84 -9.45 3.87
C PRO A 4 13.36 -9.08 4.03
N ILE A 5 12.50 -9.75 3.23
CA ILE A 5 11.05 -9.76 3.40
C ILE A 5 10.66 -11.20 3.72
N ILE A 6 10.27 -11.45 4.95
CA ILE A 6 9.92 -12.77 5.45
C ILE A 6 8.40 -12.90 5.54
N ILE A 7 7.85 -13.89 4.85
CA ILE A 7 6.41 -14.14 4.78
C ILE A 7 6.13 -15.52 5.36
N GLY A 8 5.18 -15.63 6.28
CA GLY A 8 4.82 -16.91 6.88
C GLY A 8 3.72 -16.80 7.92
N SER A 9 3.58 -17.82 8.73
CA SER A 9 2.57 -17.92 9.79
C SER A 9 3.24 -18.09 11.14
N ASN A 10 2.67 -17.48 12.20
CA ASN A 10 3.19 -17.53 13.58
C ASN A 10 4.61 -16.97 13.76
N LEU A 11 5.01 -16.03 12.93
CA LEU A 11 6.36 -15.46 12.93
C LEU A 11 6.63 -14.61 14.19
N THR A 12 5.60 -14.00 14.77
CA THR A 12 5.73 -13.14 15.95
C THR A 12 6.27 -13.84 17.18
N SER A 13 6.06 -15.16 17.30
CA SER A 13 6.62 -15.97 18.42
C SER A 13 8.12 -16.27 18.24
N SER A 14 8.63 -16.16 17.02
CA SER A 14 10.02 -16.47 16.66
C SER A 14 10.81 -15.24 16.22
N VAL A 15 10.29 -14.03 16.47
CA VAL A 15 10.88 -12.78 15.95
C VAL A 15 12.34 -12.59 16.38
N SER A 16 12.73 -12.99 17.60
CA SER A 16 14.13 -12.90 18.05
C SER A 16 15.08 -13.79 17.27
N LYS A 17 14.65 -15.01 16.92
CA LYS A 17 15.43 -15.91 16.06
C LYS A 17 15.60 -15.32 14.65
N ILE A 18 14.50 -14.74 14.11
CA ILE A 18 14.51 -14.08 12.81
C ILE A 18 15.46 -12.87 12.81
N PHE A 19 15.44 -12.04 13.86
CA PHE A 19 16.36 -10.91 13.99
C PHE A 19 17.81 -11.38 14.03
N LYS A 20 18.12 -12.39 14.86
CA LYS A 20 19.47 -12.96 14.97
C LYS A 20 19.95 -13.53 13.64
N SER A 21 19.14 -14.29 12.92
CA SER A 21 19.50 -14.87 11.61
C SER A 21 19.72 -13.83 10.51
N ASN A 22 19.23 -12.58 10.71
CA ASN A 22 19.43 -11.47 9.78
C ASN A 22 20.40 -10.41 10.35
N SER A 23 21.23 -10.79 11.35
CA SER A 23 22.27 -9.92 11.94
C SER A 23 21.71 -8.60 12.52
N ILE A 24 20.45 -8.62 13.01
CA ILE A 24 19.83 -7.47 13.68
C ILE A 24 19.98 -7.69 15.18
N ASP A 25 20.99 -7.07 15.77
CA ASP A 25 21.18 -7.04 17.22
C ASP A 25 20.91 -5.64 17.78
N PHE A 26 20.48 -5.58 19.05
CA PHE A 26 20.12 -4.36 19.77
C PHE A 26 20.04 -4.63 21.27
N ASP A 27 20.11 -3.59 22.10
CA ASP A 27 19.86 -3.68 23.55
C ASP A 27 18.46 -3.20 23.90
N LYS A 28 18.02 -2.13 23.26
CA LYS A 28 16.68 -1.54 23.46
C LYS A 28 15.84 -1.63 22.19
N CYS A 29 14.57 -1.91 22.37
CA CYS A 29 13.58 -1.93 21.29
C CYS A 29 12.38 -1.07 21.68
N LEU A 30 11.98 -0.16 20.79
CA LEU A 30 10.69 0.51 20.86
C LEU A 30 9.74 -0.14 19.86
N ILE A 31 8.63 -0.69 20.34
CA ILE A 31 7.54 -1.19 19.49
C ILE A 31 6.45 -0.13 19.42
N VAL A 32 6.25 0.45 18.25
CA VAL A 32 5.10 1.34 17.96
C VAL A 32 3.97 0.46 17.46
N VAL A 33 2.90 0.36 18.22
CA VAL A 33 1.80 -0.58 18.00
C VAL A 33 0.53 0.17 17.65
N ASP A 34 -0.11 -0.16 16.52
CA ASP A 34 -1.49 0.26 16.29
C ASP A 34 -2.39 -0.34 17.38
N LYS A 35 -3.15 0.52 18.06
CA LYS A 35 -4.02 0.11 19.19
C LYS A 35 -5.04 -0.97 18.81
N ASN A 36 -5.35 -1.13 17.53
CA ASN A 36 -6.28 -2.15 17.04
C ASN A 36 -5.63 -3.52 16.85
N VAL A 37 -4.30 -3.63 16.96
CA VAL A 37 -3.60 -4.92 16.90
C VAL A 37 -3.88 -5.72 18.15
N PRO A 38 -4.31 -7.00 18.03
CA PRO A 38 -4.58 -7.85 19.19
C PRO A 38 -3.38 -7.99 20.13
N LYS A 39 -3.59 -7.76 21.44
CA LYS A 39 -2.53 -7.74 22.47
C LYS A 39 -1.65 -9.00 22.49
N LYS A 40 -2.20 -10.15 22.07
CA LYS A 40 -1.45 -11.42 22.01
C LYS A 40 -0.18 -11.32 21.16
N PHE A 41 -0.21 -10.58 20.06
CA PHE A 41 0.95 -10.43 19.18
C PHE A 41 2.05 -9.58 19.83
N VAL A 42 1.67 -8.51 20.52
CA VAL A 42 2.62 -7.70 21.31
C VAL A 42 3.28 -8.56 22.40
N SER A 43 2.48 -9.36 23.10
CA SER A 43 2.98 -10.28 24.14
C SER A 43 3.94 -11.33 23.57
N ASN A 44 3.64 -11.88 22.39
CA ASN A 44 4.53 -12.84 21.71
C ASN A 44 5.88 -12.21 21.36
N ILE A 45 5.88 -11.01 20.78
CA ILE A 45 7.10 -10.29 20.44
C ILE A 45 7.93 -9.99 21.70
N LYS A 46 7.30 -9.47 22.76
CA LYS A 46 7.99 -9.20 24.04
C LYS A 46 8.63 -10.46 24.62
N ARG A 47 7.89 -11.58 24.68
CA ARG A 47 8.40 -12.86 25.19
C ARG A 47 9.54 -13.40 24.34
N SER A 48 9.52 -13.16 23.02
CA SER A 48 10.60 -13.59 22.14
C SER A 48 11.94 -12.91 22.47
N PHE A 49 11.93 -11.66 22.94
CA PHE A 49 13.11 -10.86 23.28
C PHE A 49 13.43 -10.85 24.78
N LYS A 50 13.52 -12.03 25.42
CA LYS A 50 13.60 -12.19 26.88
C LYS A 50 14.67 -11.33 27.58
N ASN A 51 15.84 -11.11 26.94
CA ASN A 51 17.00 -10.44 27.54
C ASN A 51 17.24 -9.02 26.98
N LYS A 52 16.21 -8.41 26.42
CA LYS A 52 16.30 -7.07 25.82
C LYS A 52 15.32 -6.11 26.51
N SER A 53 15.67 -4.83 26.55
CA SER A 53 14.79 -3.78 27.10
C SER A 53 13.73 -3.39 26.09
N ILE A 54 12.48 -3.84 26.30
CA ILE A 54 11.38 -3.63 25.36
C ILE A 54 10.42 -2.56 25.87
N PHE A 55 10.28 -1.49 25.11
CA PHE A 55 9.33 -0.41 25.32
C PHE A 55 8.17 -0.52 24.31
N VAL A 56 6.98 -0.11 24.69
CA VAL A 56 5.79 -0.17 23.82
C VAL A 56 5.12 1.19 23.82
N LEU A 57 4.85 1.71 22.63
CA LEU A 57 4.05 2.92 22.42
C LEU A 57 2.82 2.57 21.60
N PHE A 58 1.63 2.68 22.22
CA PHE A 58 0.38 2.49 21.49
C PHE A 58 0.04 3.72 20.66
N PHE A 59 -0.23 3.49 19.39
CA PHE A 59 -0.52 4.51 18.40
C PHE A 59 -1.95 4.38 17.87
N ASN A 60 -2.70 5.45 17.84
CA ASN A 60 -4.03 5.47 17.23
C ASN A 60 -3.89 5.76 15.72
N ALA A 61 -3.69 4.71 14.94
CA ALA A 61 -3.48 4.82 13.50
C ALA A 61 -4.75 5.33 12.79
N SER A 62 -4.66 6.55 12.28
CA SER A 62 -5.69 7.20 11.47
C SER A 62 -5.04 8.25 10.55
N GLU A 63 -5.70 8.63 9.46
CA GLU A 63 -5.21 9.69 8.59
C GLU A 63 -5.01 11.03 9.33
N LYS A 64 -5.85 11.32 10.34
CA LYS A 64 -5.71 12.49 11.21
C LYS A 64 -4.42 12.46 12.02
N ASN A 65 -4.00 11.28 12.46
CA ASN A 65 -2.81 11.08 13.29
C ASN A 65 -1.55 10.78 12.46
N LYS A 66 -1.66 10.67 11.14
CA LYS A 66 -0.52 10.58 10.24
C LYS A 66 0.10 11.96 10.04
N ASN A 67 0.73 12.51 11.09
CA ASN A 67 1.23 13.88 11.13
C ASN A 67 2.56 13.99 11.90
N ILE A 68 3.21 15.15 11.82
CA ILE A 68 4.52 15.38 12.43
C ILE A 68 4.47 15.28 13.98
N ASN A 69 3.36 15.61 14.61
CA ASN A 69 3.23 15.52 16.07
C ASN A 69 3.31 14.05 16.54
N SER A 70 2.79 13.12 15.74
CA SER A 70 2.92 11.69 16.02
C SER A 70 4.36 11.19 15.88
N VAL A 71 5.11 11.73 14.93
CA VAL A 71 6.56 11.47 14.80
C VAL A 71 7.30 12.01 16.02
N ASN A 72 7.03 13.24 16.43
CA ASN A 72 7.67 13.85 17.60
C ASN A 72 7.44 13.02 18.87
N LYS A 73 6.23 12.49 19.09
CA LYS A 73 5.94 11.60 20.24
C LYS A 73 6.83 10.35 20.25
N ILE A 74 7.10 9.76 19.09
CA ILE A 74 8.00 8.61 18.97
C ILE A 74 9.43 9.05 19.30
N LEU A 75 9.90 10.17 18.77
CA LEU A 75 11.22 10.74 19.02
C LEU A 75 11.44 11.05 20.50
N GLU A 76 10.45 11.63 21.17
CA GLU A 76 10.48 11.90 22.62
C GLU A 76 10.66 10.64 23.44
N VAL A 77 9.96 9.54 23.11
CA VAL A 77 10.14 8.27 23.81
C VAL A 77 11.56 7.72 23.59
N LEU A 78 12.07 7.78 22.35
CA LEU A 78 13.43 7.34 22.04
C LEU A 78 14.50 8.15 22.80
N LEU A 79 14.33 9.46 22.89
CA LEU A 79 15.24 10.36 23.64
C LEU A 79 15.16 10.11 25.15
N ASN A 80 13.95 10.09 25.72
CA ASN A 80 13.74 9.93 27.17
C ASN A 80 14.22 8.55 27.69
N LYS A 81 14.21 7.52 26.83
CA LYS A 81 14.71 6.18 27.16
C LYS A 81 16.17 5.96 26.75
N ASN A 82 16.89 7.03 26.37
CA ASN A 82 18.29 7.00 25.98
C ASN A 82 18.62 5.91 24.95
N PHE A 83 17.84 5.85 23.84
CA PHE A 83 18.14 4.97 22.71
C PHE A 83 19.41 5.39 22.02
N SER A 84 20.15 4.39 21.51
CA SER A 84 21.34 4.55 20.68
C SER A 84 21.03 4.25 19.21
N ARG A 85 21.97 4.48 18.29
CA ARG A 85 21.85 4.08 16.88
C ARG A 85 21.84 2.56 16.68
N ASN A 86 22.38 1.82 17.65
CA ASN A 86 22.45 0.36 17.59
C ASN A 86 21.15 -0.30 18.00
N ASP A 87 20.25 0.44 18.64
CA ASP A 87 18.93 -0.04 19.05
C ASP A 87 17.97 -0.15 17.85
N VAL A 88 16.74 -0.61 18.10
CA VAL A 88 15.77 -0.87 17.03
C VAL A 88 14.40 -0.25 17.32
N LEU A 89 13.77 0.28 16.27
CA LEU A 89 12.36 0.62 16.28
C LEU A 89 11.59 -0.41 15.47
N ILE A 90 10.55 -0.99 16.05
CA ILE A 90 9.63 -1.92 15.39
C ILE A 90 8.30 -1.20 15.17
N SER A 91 7.81 -1.18 13.94
CA SER A 91 6.42 -0.85 13.63
C SER A 91 5.59 -2.11 13.64
N LEU A 92 4.48 -2.13 14.39
CA LEU A 92 3.50 -3.21 14.41
C LEU A 92 2.12 -2.64 14.11
N GLY A 93 1.73 -2.64 12.84
CA GLY A 93 0.47 -2.03 12.41
C GLY A 93 0.29 -1.99 10.90
N GLY A 94 -0.72 -1.25 10.46
CA GLY A 94 -0.97 -0.98 9.04
C GLY A 94 0.00 0.06 8.45
N GLY A 95 -0.26 0.48 7.19
CA GLY A 95 0.61 1.41 6.47
C GLY A 95 0.86 2.74 7.20
N ILE A 96 -0.16 3.31 7.86
CA ILE A 96 -0.01 4.56 8.62
C ILE A 96 1.02 4.40 9.74
N THR A 97 0.94 3.31 10.49
CA THR A 97 1.91 3.03 11.57
C THR A 97 3.31 2.83 11.01
N GLY A 98 3.44 2.09 9.90
CA GLY A 98 4.71 1.89 9.20
C GLY A 98 5.35 3.20 8.73
N ASP A 99 4.55 4.06 8.08
CA ASP A 99 5.02 5.33 7.53
C ASP A 99 5.51 6.29 8.64
N VAL A 100 4.71 6.45 9.70
CA VAL A 100 5.05 7.34 10.83
C VAL A 100 6.27 6.82 11.59
N SER A 101 6.32 5.50 11.84
CA SER A 101 7.45 4.88 12.56
C SER A 101 8.74 4.90 11.75
N GLY A 102 8.66 4.56 10.46
CA GLY A 102 9.82 4.59 9.57
C GLY A 102 10.37 6.01 9.39
N PHE A 103 9.50 7.02 9.33
CA PHE A 103 9.93 8.41 9.27
C PHE A 103 10.58 8.85 10.60
N ALA A 104 10.02 8.47 11.75
CA ALA A 104 10.68 8.71 13.04
C ALA A 104 12.06 8.04 13.13
N ALA A 105 12.17 6.79 12.65
CA ALA A 105 13.44 6.07 12.63
C ALA A 105 14.49 6.78 11.74
N SER A 106 14.07 7.33 10.59
CA SER A 106 14.98 8.06 9.70
C SER A 106 15.53 9.35 10.31
N LEU A 107 14.75 10.00 11.17
CA LEU A 107 15.12 11.26 11.82
C LEU A 107 15.98 11.04 13.08
N PHE A 108 15.66 9.99 13.87
CA PHE A 108 16.34 9.75 15.13
C PHE A 108 17.84 9.51 14.96
N LYS A 109 18.66 10.39 15.51
CA LYS A 109 20.14 10.35 15.40
C LYS A 109 20.65 10.11 13.98
N ARG A 110 19.93 10.59 12.94
CA ARG A 110 20.21 10.43 11.50
C ARG A 110 20.13 8.98 11.02
N GLY A 111 19.29 8.17 11.65
CA GLY A 111 19.02 6.79 11.28
C GLY A 111 19.08 5.83 12.46
N LEU A 112 17.96 5.12 12.69
CA LEU A 112 17.81 4.06 13.68
C LEU A 112 17.38 2.79 12.96
N LYS A 113 17.93 1.62 13.32
CA LYS A 113 17.45 0.34 12.74
C LYS A 113 15.95 0.27 12.82
N PHE A 114 15.30 -0.04 11.70
CA PHE A 114 13.85 -0.07 11.57
C PHE A 114 13.39 -1.44 11.08
N ALA A 115 12.52 -2.11 11.82
CA ALA A 115 11.85 -3.32 11.38
C ALA A 115 10.35 -3.08 11.22
N ASN A 116 9.79 -3.47 10.08
CA ASN A 116 8.37 -3.29 9.79
C ASN A 116 7.63 -4.62 9.88
N ILE A 117 6.62 -4.69 10.76
CA ILE A 117 5.72 -5.84 10.92
C ILE A 117 4.32 -5.40 10.48
N PRO A 118 4.02 -5.46 9.17
CA PRO A 118 2.75 -5.03 8.63
C PRO A 118 1.62 -5.98 9.04
N THR A 119 0.52 -5.42 9.58
CA THR A 119 -0.61 -6.21 10.09
C THR A 119 -1.84 -6.19 9.19
N THR A 120 -1.88 -5.36 8.15
CA THR A 120 -2.93 -5.35 7.13
C THR A 120 -2.44 -5.96 5.83
N LEU A 121 -3.33 -6.57 5.04
CA LEU A 121 -2.95 -7.14 3.74
C LEU A 121 -2.37 -6.07 2.82
N LEU A 122 -2.97 -4.88 2.78
CA LEU A 122 -2.45 -3.73 2.02
C LEU A 122 -1.01 -3.39 2.42
N ALA A 123 -0.72 -3.36 3.73
CA ALA A 123 0.63 -3.06 4.19
C ALA A 123 1.62 -4.18 3.87
N GLN A 124 1.20 -5.45 3.97
CA GLN A 124 2.06 -6.60 3.65
C GLN A 124 2.51 -6.62 2.18
N VAL A 125 1.62 -6.25 1.25
CA VAL A 125 1.91 -6.34 -0.19
C VAL A 125 2.37 -5.03 -0.81
N ASP A 126 2.14 -3.89 -0.12
CA ASP A 126 2.41 -2.57 -0.70
C ASP A 126 3.22 -1.67 0.22
N SER A 127 2.63 -1.02 1.23
CA SER A 127 3.28 0.10 1.93
C SER A 127 4.55 -0.27 2.70
N SER A 128 4.74 -1.52 3.14
CA SER A 128 5.96 -1.96 3.82
C SER A 128 7.17 -2.12 2.90
N ILE A 129 7.01 -2.03 1.59
CA ILE A 129 8.05 -2.30 0.59
C ILE A 129 8.38 -1.03 -0.17
N GLY A 130 9.69 -0.69 -0.24
CA GLY A 130 10.19 0.41 -1.06
C GLY A 130 10.48 1.70 -0.31
N GLY A 131 10.53 1.64 1.01
CA GLY A 131 11.11 2.66 1.89
C GLY A 131 10.43 4.03 1.89
N LYS A 132 9.27 4.19 1.27
CA LYS A 132 8.51 5.45 1.37
C LYS A 132 7.96 5.57 2.78
N THR A 133 8.41 6.56 3.53
CA THR A 133 7.93 6.88 4.88
C THR A 133 7.56 8.35 4.93
N GLY A 134 6.57 8.71 5.75
CA GLY A 134 6.18 10.11 5.82
C GLY A 134 4.81 10.35 6.43
N VAL A 135 4.46 11.63 6.47
CA VAL A 135 3.27 12.13 7.13
C VAL A 135 2.53 13.16 6.27
N ASN A 136 1.29 13.39 6.64
CA ASN A 136 0.43 14.39 6.03
C ASN A 136 0.75 15.79 6.58
N SER A 137 0.47 16.80 5.77
CA SER A 137 0.51 18.20 6.15
C SER A 137 -0.84 18.86 5.86
N LYS A 138 -1.00 20.11 6.27
CA LYS A 138 -2.18 20.92 5.91
C LYS A 138 -2.32 21.16 4.39
N TYR A 139 -1.25 20.95 3.64
CA TYR A 139 -1.22 21.14 2.18
C TYR A 139 -1.52 19.88 1.38
N GLY A 140 -1.49 18.69 2.02
CA GLY A 140 -1.80 17.43 1.36
C GLY A 140 -1.23 16.21 2.06
N LYS A 141 -1.59 15.04 1.51
CA LYS A 141 -1.12 13.73 2.01
C LYS A 141 0.31 13.45 1.59
N ASN A 142 1.09 12.85 2.51
CA ASN A 142 2.43 12.29 2.26
C ASN A 142 3.45 13.30 1.67
N LEU A 143 3.32 14.60 1.98
CA LEU A 143 4.22 15.63 1.45
C LEU A 143 5.50 15.80 2.25
N ILE A 144 5.56 15.27 3.47
CA ILE A 144 6.72 15.34 4.36
C ILE A 144 7.15 13.92 4.66
N GLY A 145 8.39 13.56 4.32
CA GLY A 145 8.89 12.21 4.53
C GLY A 145 10.28 11.98 4.00
N SER A 146 10.68 10.72 4.04
CA SER A 146 11.99 10.25 3.57
C SER A 146 11.85 8.92 2.85
N PHE A 147 12.84 8.61 2.01
CA PHE A 147 13.08 7.23 1.58
C PHE A 147 13.97 6.56 2.63
N TYR A 148 13.39 5.71 3.46
CA TYR A 148 14.09 5.01 4.52
C TYR A 148 13.77 3.52 4.49
N GLN A 149 14.73 2.71 4.05
CA GLN A 149 14.55 1.27 3.91
C GLN A 149 14.55 0.58 5.29
N PRO A 150 13.63 -0.34 5.56
CA PRO A 150 13.68 -1.13 6.78
C PRO A 150 14.84 -2.12 6.74
N SER A 151 15.36 -2.48 7.92
CA SER A 151 16.33 -3.57 8.05
C SER A 151 15.67 -4.95 7.87
N LEU A 152 14.35 -5.03 8.08
CA LEU A 152 13.55 -6.26 7.97
C LEU A 152 12.09 -5.91 7.77
N VAL A 153 11.41 -6.66 6.89
CA VAL A 153 9.94 -6.73 6.83
C VAL A 153 9.50 -8.13 7.21
N LEU A 154 8.56 -8.24 8.16
CA LEU A 154 8.04 -9.51 8.67
C LEU A 154 6.53 -9.57 8.50
N SER A 155 6.07 -10.25 7.47
CA SER A 155 4.66 -10.40 7.09
C SER A 155 4.09 -11.71 7.67
N ASP A 156 3.49 -11.63 8.86
CA ASP A 156 2.80 -12.76 9.49
C ASP A 156 1.33 -12.77 9.05
N ILE A 157 0.92 -13.82 8.33
CA ILE A 157 -0.45 -13.97 7.83
C ILE A 157 -1.50 -14.13 8.93
N GLN A 158 -1.09 -14.48 10.16
CA GLN A 158 -2.02 -14.58 11.29
C GLN A 158 -2.70 -13.25 11.63
N PHE A 159 -2.07 -12.11 11.34
CA PHE A 159 -2.69 -10.80 11.51
C PHE A 159 -3.95 -10.64 10.65
N LEU A 160 -3.94 -11.21 9.44
CA LEU A 160 -5.01 -11.04 8.47
C LEU A 160 -6.35 -11.61 8.97
N LYS A 161 -6.31 -12.60 9.87
CA LYS A 161 -7.52 -13.21 10.48
C LYS A 161 -8.33 -12.25 11.36
N SER A 162 -7.73 -11.15 11.78
CA SER A 162 -8.40 -10.11 12.57
C SER A 162 -8.99 -8.98 11.72
N LEU A 163 -8.76 -9.00 10.42
CA LEU A 163 -9.21 -7.95 9.50
C LEU A 163 -10.65 -8.19 9.04
N SER A 164 -11.37 -7.10 8.79
CA SER A 164 -12.65 -7.15 8.11
C SER A 164 -12.48 -7.60 6.65
N LYS A 165 -13.55 -8.17 6.07
CA LYS A 165 -13.59 -8.52 4.64
C LYS A 165 -13.22 -7.32 3.75
N ARG A 166 -13.64 -6.13 4.14
CA ARG A 166 -13.38 -4.89 3.40
C ARG A 166 -11.88 -4.54 3.39
N GLU A 167 -11.17 -4.76 4.50
CA GLU A 167 -9.72 -4.56 4.58
C GLU A 167 -8.95 -5.60 3.75
N ILE A 168 -9.44 -6.84 3.70
CA ILE A 168 -8.88 -7.87 2.82
C ILE A 168 -9.04 -7.48 1.35
N ILE A 169 -10.23 -7.02 0.95
CA ILE A 169 -10.48 -6.50 -0.42
C ILE A 169 -9.55 -5.31 -0.71
N CYS A 170 -9.33 -4.44 0.25
CA CYS A 170 -8.44 -3.29 0.11
C CYS A 170 -6.99 -3.72 -0.25
N GLY A 171 -6.44 -4.70 0.46
CA GLY A 171 -5.13 -5.27 0.12
C GLY A 171 -5.13 -6.07 -1.18
N TYR A 172 -6.23 -6.77 -1.48
CA TYR A 172 -6.38 -7.50 -2.73
C TYR A 172 -6.32 -6.57 -3.97
N GLY A 173 -6.81 -5.35 -3.87
CA GLY A 173 -6.71 -4.35 -4.94
C GLY A 173 -5.28 -4.13 -5.41
N GLU A 174 -4.32 -4.08 -4.49
CA GLU A 174 -2.89 -3.95 -4.81
C GLU A 174 -2.30 -5.23 -5.40
N ILE A 175 -2.70 -6.40 -4.88
CA ILE A 175 -2.29 -7.69 -5.45
C ILE A 175 -2.75 -7.80 -6.90
N LEU A 176 -4.00 -7.45 -7.18
CA LEU A 176 -4.56 -7.42 -8.53
C LEU A 176 -3.78 -6.46 -9.42
N LYS A 177 -3.50 -5.24 -8.94
CA LYS A 177 -2.69 -4.25 -9.66
C LYS A 177 -1.32 -4.81 -10.05
N HIS A 178 -0.60 -5.40 -9.11
CA HIS A 178 0.71 -5.99 -9.35
C HIS A 178 0.65 -7.09 -10.43
N SER A 179 -0.37 -7.94 -10.42
CA SER A 179 -0.54 -8.98 -11.44
C SER A 179 -0.79 -8.39 -12.84
N LEU A 180 -1.63 -7.35 -12.92
CA LEU A 180 -2.00 -6.71 -14.20
C LEU A 180 -0.82 -5.97 -14.85
N ILE A 181 0.03 -5.33 -14.06
CA ILE A 181 1.18 -4.56 -14.60
C ILE A 181 2.38 -5.43 -14.97
N GLU A 182 2.52 -6.65 -14.43
CA GLU A 182 3.78 -7.41 -14.58
C GLU A 182 3.59 -8.86 -15.02
N ASN A 183 2.51 -9.58 -14.64
CA ASN A 183 2.51 -11.04 -14.73
C ASN A 183 1.14 -11.66 -15.04
N LYS A 184 0.92 -12.02 -16.32
CA LYS A 184 -0.32 -12.68 -16.77
C LYS A 184 -0.57 -14.04 -16.09
N LYS A 185 0.48 -14.83 -15.83
CA LYS A 185 0.33 -16.13 -15.14
C LYS A 185 -0.17 -15.91 -13.71
N PHE A 186 0.33 -14.87 -13.04
CA PHE A 186 -0.13 -14.52 -11.71
C PHE A 186 -1.59 -14.02 -11.73
N PHE A 187 -1.97 -13.21 -12.71
CA PHE A 187 -3.39 -12.82 -12.88
C PHE A 187 -4.31 -14.02 -13.06
N ILE A 188 -3.93 -15.00 -13.90
CA ILE A 188 -4.70 -16.24 -14.10
C ILE A 188 -4.83 -17.02 -12.79
N PHE A 189 -3.75 -17.11 -11.99
CA PHE A 189 -3.79 -17.72 -10.66
C PHE A 189 -4.79 -17.01 -9.74
N LEU A 190 -4.76 -15.68 -9.70
CA LEU A 190 -5.71 -14.87 -8.90
C LEU A 190 -7.16 -15.11 -9.36
N ASN A 191 -7.39 -15.08 -10.68
CA ASN A 191 -8.71 -15.27 -11.26
C ASN A 191 -9.32 -16.64 -10.89
N LYS A 192 -8.52 -17.70 -10.94
CA LYS A 192 -8.95 -19.06 -10.61
C LYS A 192 -9.18 -19.28 -9.11
N ASN A 193 -8.46 -18.57 -8.25
CA ASN A 193 -8.41 -18.86 -6.81
C ASN A 193 -8.95 -17.74 -5.93
N LEU A 194 -9.65 -16.75 -6.49
CA LEU A 194 -10.05 -15.53 -5.76
C LEU A 194 -10.78 -15.82 -4.45
N LYS A 195 -11.79 -16.71 -4.47
CA LYS A 195 -12.55 -17.06 -3.25
C LYS A 195 -11.65 -17.60 -2.14
N LYS A 196 -10.67 -18.46 -2.50
CA LYS A 196 -9.70 -19.03 -1.55
C LYS A 196 -8.75 -17.96 -1.00
N ILE A 197 -8.33 -17.00 -1.83
CA ILE A 197 -7.46 -15.89 -1.43
C ILE A 197 -8.23 -14.96 -0.47
N LEU A 198 -9.44 -14.55 -0.82
CA LEU A 198 -10.25 -13.67 0.01
C LEU A 198 -10.73 -14.32 1.33
N SER A 199 -10.80 -15.65 1.38
CA SER A 199 -11.05 -16.40 2.63
C SER A 199 -9.77 -16.75 3.40
N LEU A 200 -8.62 -16.20 2.99
CA LEU A 200 -7.32 -16.42 3.63
C LEU A 200 -6.88 -17.89 3.68
N SER A 201 -7.30 -18.69 2.70
CA SER A 201 -6.98 -20.12 2.65
C SER A 201 -5.52 -20.35 2.25
N SER A 202 -4.79 -21.15 3.04
CA SER A 202 -3.44 -21.63 2.70
C SER A 202 -3.52 -22.72 1.61
N PRO A 203 -2.55 -22.79 0.70
CA PRO A 203 -1.39 -21.92 0.50
C PRO A 203 -1.66 -20.73 -0.43
N PHE A 204 -2.92 -20.43 -0.74
CA PHE A 204 -3.31 -19.47 -1.78
C PHE A 204 -3.01 -18.04 -1.39
N ILE A 205 -3.26 -17.67 -0.11
CA ILE A 205 -2.99 -16.31 0.37
C ILE A 205 -1.49 -16.03 0.46
N GLU A 206 -0.71 -17.00 0.97
CA GLU A 206 0.75 -16.88 1.05
C GLU A 206 1.36 -16.67 -0.33
N LYS A 207 0.91 -17.47 -1.32
CA LYS A 207 1.37 -17.33 -2.70
C LYS A 207 0.99 -15.99 -3.30
N ALA A 208 -0.22 -15.50 -3.04
CA ALA A 208 -0.66 -14.20 -3.52
C ALA A 208 0.20 -13.05 -2.94
N ILE A 209 0.49 -13.09 -1.64
CA ILE A 209 1.36 -12.11 -0.96
C ILE A 209 2.78 -12.20 -1.52
N TYR A 210 3.35 -13.41 -1.62
CA TYR A 210 4.71 -13.63 -2.10
C TYR A 210 4.93 -13.10 -3.52
N GLU A 211 4.06 -13.47 -4.47
CA GLU A 211 4.18 -13.02 -5.86
C GLU A 211 3.99 -11.50 -5.97
N SER A 212 3.06 -10.93 -5.20
CA SER A 212 2.85 -9.50 -5.14
C SER A 212 4.08 -8.74 -4.62
N CYS A 213 4.66 -9.19 -3.49
CA CYS A 213 5.89 -8.63 -2.93
C CYS A 213 7.06 -8.74 -3.91
N LYS A 214 7.21 -9.89 -4.59
CA LYS A 214 8.26 -10.13 -5.58
C LYS A 214 8.17 -9.15 -6.75
N ILE A 215 6.97 -8.88 -7.25
CA ILE A 215 6.75 -7.91 -8.33
C ILE A 215 7.13 -6.51 -7.86
N LYS A 216 6.61 -6.08 -6.69
CA LYS A 216 6.90 -4.75 -6.17
C LYS A 216 8.39 -4.57 -5.89
N LYS A 217 9.03 -5.55 -5.24
CA LYS A 217 10.47 -5.56 -4.99
C LYS A 217 11.26 -5.35 -6.29
N LYS A 218 10.97 -6.13 -7.34
CA LYS A 218 11.63 -6.03 -8.65
C LYS A 218 11.55 -4.63 -9.25
N ILE A 219 10.39 -3.97 -9.12
CA ILE A 219 10.17 -2.62 -9.65
C ILE A 219 10.92 -1.58 -8.81
N VAL A 220 10.85 -1.69 -7.48
CA VAL A 220 11.51 -0.78 -6.54
C VAL A 220 13.04 -0.86 -6.65
N GLU A 221 13.61 -2.07 -6.77
CA GLU A 221 15.06 -2.26 -6.94
C GLU A 221 15.61 -1.59 -8.21
N LYS A 222 14.78 -1.44 -9.24
CA LYS A 222 15.16 -0.76 -10.49
C LYS A 222 14.98 0.76 -10.45
N ASP A 223 14.11 1.26 -9.60
CA ASP A 223 13.78 2.68 -9.49
C ASP A 223 13.29 3.01 -8.08
N GLU A 224 14.23 3.09 -7.13
CA GLU A 224 13.92 3.33 -5.73
C GLU A 224 13.19 4.67 -5.50
N LYS A 225 13.60 5.72 -6.20
CA LYS A 225 13.10 7.09 -6.01
C LYS A 225 11.89 7.46 -6.88
N GLU A 226 11.33 6.51 -7.64
CA GLU A 226 10.16 6.72 -8.50
C GLU A 226 10.35 7.82 -9.56
N THR A 227 11.50 7.85 -10.17
CA THR A 227 11.81 8.81 -11.24
C THR A 227 11.29 8.34 -12.61
N ALA A 228 11.24 7.02 -12.84
CA ALA A 228 10.91 6.41 -14.14
C ALA A 228 9.98 5.18 -14.00
N LEU A 229 10.56 3.96 -13.93
CA LEU A 229 9.83 2.69 -14.01
C LEU A 229 8.82 2.50 -12.87
N ARG A 230 9.16 2.91 -11.65
CA ARG A 230 8.28 2.75 -10.48
C ARG A 230 6.92 3.42 -10.65
N LYS A 231 6.79 4.37 -11.58
CA LYS A 231 5.51 5.01 -11.93
C LYS A 231 4.46 4.02 -12.43
N VAL A 232 4.85 2.83 -12.92
CA VAL A 232 3.89 1.78 -13.32
C VAL A 232 3.02 1.31 -12.16
N LEU A 233 3.52 1.40 -10.92
CA LEU A 233 2.76 1.10 -9.71
C LEU A 233 1.56 2.05 -9.51
N ASN A 234 1.51 3.17 -10.22
CA ASN A 234 0.39 4.11 -10.20
C ASN A 234 -0.74 3.72 -11.18
N PHE A 235 -0.75 2.49 -11.71
CA PHE A 235 -1.86 2.00 -12.53
C PHE A 235 -3.18 2.09 -11.77
N GLY A 236 -4.15 2.82 -12.34
CA GLY A 236 -5.43 3.12 -11.69
C GLY A 236 -5.41 4.27 -10.66
N HIS A 237 -4.25 4.66 -10.14
CA HIS A 237 -4.15 5.60 -9.01
C HIS A 237 -4.58 7.03 -9.36
N THR A 238 -4.35 7.52 -10.57
CA THR A 238 -4.81 8.86 -10.96
C THR A 238 -6.33 9.01 -10.82
N PHE A 239 -7.09 7.97 -11.20
CA PHE A 239 -8.55 7.93 -10.98
C PHE A 239 -8.88 7.68 -9.50
N ALA A 240 -8.20 6.71 -8.87
CA ALA A 240 -8.46 6.35 -7.48
C ALA A 240 -8.29 7.54 -6.52
N HIS A 241 -7.20 8.29 -6.60
CA HIS A 241 -6.97 9.47 -5.80
C HIS A 241 -8.03 10.57 -6.02
N ALA A 242 -8.47 10.74 -7.27
CA ALA A 242 -9.54 11.69 -7.57
C ALA A 242 -10.87 11.24 -6.95
N TYR A 243 -11.16 9.93 -6.88
CA TYR A 243 -12.33 9.38 -6.21
C TYR A 243 -12.26 9.54 -4.70
N GLU A 244 -11.11 9.19 -4.09
CA GLU A 244 -10.88 9.40 -2.65
C GLU A 244 -11.05 10.88 -2.27
N ALA A 245 -10.43 11.79 -3.02
CA ALA A 245 -10.53 13.23 -2.81
C ALA A 245 -11.96 13.76 -3.05
N GLY A 246 -12.65 13.24 -4.08
CA GLY A 246 -14.04 13.55 -4.37
C GLY A 246 -15.00 13.21 -3.23
N LEU A 247 -14.69 12.17 -2.46
CA LEU A 247 -15.44 11.76 -1.26
C LEU A 247 -14.86 12.32 0.04
N GLY A 248 -13.91 13.26 -0.03
CA GLY A 248 -13.30 13.90 1.14
C GLY A 248 -12.47 12.91 1.99
N TYR A 249 -11.88 11.88 1.37
CA TYR A 249 -11.13 10.81 2.05
C TYR A 249 -11.92 10.13 3.17
N SER A 250 -13.22 10.03 3.00
CA SER A 250 -14.12 9.42 3.97
C SER A 250 -14.10 7.89 3.90
N HIS A 251 -14.62 7.24 4.95
CA HIS A 251 -14.77 5.77 4.98
C HIS A 251 -15.78 5.21 3.94
N LYS A 252 -16.43 6.06 3.13
CA LYS A 252 -17.33 5.62 2.05
C LYS A 252 -16.60 4.81 0.99
N LEU A 253 -15.32 5.13 0.74
CA LEU A 253 -14.47 4.44 -0.22
C LEU A 253 -13.04 4.34 0.36
N ASN A 254 -12.59 3.12 0.67
CA ASN A 254 -11.24 2.89 1.14
C ASN A 254 -10.25 2.89 -0.04
N HIS A 255 -8.97 3.12 0.26
CA HIS A 255 -7.92 3.22 -0.75
C HIS A 255 -7.93 2.07 -1.77
N GLY A 256 -7.86 0.82 -1.34
CA GLY A 256 -7.83 -0.32 -2.28
C GLY A 256 -9.13 -0.51 -3.06
N GLU A 257 -10.28 -0.13 -2.49
CA GLU A 257 -11.55 -0.09 -3.23
C GLU A 257 -11.48 0.98 -4.33
N ALA A 258 -10.94 2.17 -4.01
CA ALA A 258 -10.71 3.23 -4.98
C ALA A 258 -9.74 2.79 -6.09
N VAL A 259 -8.68 2.05 -5.74
CA VAL A 259 -7.71 1.51 -6.70
C VAL A 259 -8.37 0.52 -7.65
N ILE A 260 -9.23 -0.39 -7.17
CA ILE A 260 -9.98 -1.32 -8.02
C ILE A 260 -10.87 -0.56 -9.02
N LEU A 261 -11.64 0.43 -8.54
CA LEU A 261 -12.47 1.26 -9.40
C LEU A 261 -11.63 2.10 -10.38
N GLY A 262 -10.52 2.63 -9.92
CA GLY A 262 -9.57 3.39 -10.75
C GLY A 262 -8.92 2.53 -11.84
N MET A 263 -8.54 1.29 -11.52
CA MET A 263 -8.06 0.32 -12.51
C MET A 263 -9.16 0.00 -13.54
N LYS A 264 -10.39 -0.24 -13.10
CA LYS A 264 -11.52 -0.49 -14.01
C LYS A 264 -11.71 0.68 -14.98
N THR A 265 -11.63 1.92 -14.48
CA THR A 265 -11.71 3.13 -15.30
C THR A 265 -10.54 3.24 -16.29
N ALA A 266 -9.31 2.98 -15.83
CA ALA A 266 -8.12 2.98 -16.68
C ALA A 266 -8.16 1.89 -17.76
N LEU A 267 -8.68 0.70 -17.44
CA LEU A 267 -8.89 -0.39 -18.40
C LEU A 267 -9.94 -0.02 -19.46
N SER A 268 -11.06 0.57 -19.04
CA SER A 268 -12.10 1.04 -19.96
C SER A 268 -11.58 2.15 -20.90
N PHE A 269 -10.71 3.01 -20.36
CA PHE A 269 -10.05 4.02 -21.20
C PHE A 269 -9.03 3.40 -22.17
N SER A 270 -8.19 2.43 -21.70
CA SER A 270 -7.26 1.68 -22.56
C SER A 270 -7.98 0.94 -23.68
N PHE A 271 -9.14 0.33 -23.39
CA PHE A 271 -9.97 -0.35 -24.39
C PHE A 271 -10.56 0.65 -25.41
N LYS A 272 -11.10 1.77 -24.94
CA LYS A 272 -11.63 2.83 -25.80
C LYS A 272 -10.57 3.43 -26.74
N GLU A 273 -9.33 3.51 -26.28
CA GLU A 273 -8.18 3.98 -27.08
C GLU A 273 -7.57 2.89 -27.97
N ASN A 274 -8.23 1.74 -28.13
CA ASN A 274 -7.79 0.57 -28.91
C ASN A 274 -6.41 0.03 -28.48
N MET A 275 -5.99 0.28 -27.25
CA MET A 275 -4.72 -0.23 -26.71
C MET A 275 -4.88 -1.66 -26.18
N LEU A 276 -6.00 -1.95 -25.50
CA LEU A 276 -6.29 -3.24 -24.88
C LEU A 276 -7.27 -4.03 -25.75
N SER A 277 -6.97 -5.30 -26.04
CA SER A 277 -7.87 -6.16 -26.80
C SER A 277 -9.18 -6.43 -26.04
N LYS A 278 -10.27 -6.64 -26.81
CA LYS A 278 -11.59 -6.96 -26.24
C LYS A 278 -11.55 -8.21 -25.34
N SER A 279 -10.76 -9.23 -25.72
CA SER A 279 -10.64 -10.47 -24.95
C SER A 279 -9.97 -10.26 -23.60
N GLU A 280 -8.86 -9.51 -23.54
CA GLU A 280 -8.19 -9.20 -22.27
C GLU A 280 -8.98 -8.21 -21.42
N TYR A 281 -9.62 -7.21 -22.05
CA TYR A 281 -10.54 -6.30 -21.37
C TYR A 281 -11.66 -7.08 -20.65
N ASN A 282 -12.38 -7.92 -21.40
CA ASN A 282 -13.47 -8.72 -20.83
C ASN A 282 -12.99 -9.68 -19.74
N LEU A 283 -11.84 -10.30 -19.92
CA LEU A 283 -11.25 -11.20 -18.92
C LEU A 283 -11.00 -10.49 -17.58
N ILE A 284 -10.46 -9.28 -17.60
CA ILE A 284 -10.16 -8.50 -16.38
C ILE A 284 -11.46 -7.95 -15.79
N ILE A 285 -12.35 -7.40 -16.60
CA ILE A 285 -13.61 -6.82 -16.14
C ILE A 285 -14.50 -7.90 -15.51
N ASN A 286 -14.61 -9.08 -16.13
CA ASN A 286 -15.36 -10.21 -15.57
C ASN A 286 -14.78 -10.65 -14.21
N HIS A 287 -13.46 -10.63 -14.05
CA HIS A 287 -12.84 -10.90 -12.76
C HIS A 287 -13.29 -9.89 -11.69
N ILE A 288 -13.32 -8.61 -12.01
CA ILE A 288 -13.74 -7.56 -11.07
C ILE A 288 -15.24 -7.65 -10.78
N ASP A 289 -16.07 -7.76 -11.80
CA ASP A 289 -17.53 -7.63 -11.68
C ASP A 289 -18.20 -8.86 -11.05
N ASN A 290 -17.68 -10.08 -11.32
CA ASN A 290 -18.27 -11.33 -10.85
C ASN A 290 -17.68 -11.83 -9.53
N SER A 291 -16.84 -11.04 -8.87
CA SER A 291 -16.02 -11.52 -7.74
C SER A 291 -16.38 -10.88 -6.39
N GLY A 292 -17.44 -10.07 -6.34
CA GLY A 292 -17.83 -9.32 -5.13
C GLY A 292 -16.83 -8.19 -4.78
N LEU A 293 -15.99 -7.81 -5.74
CA LEU A 293 -15.10 -6.65 -5.64
C LEU A 293 -15.90 -5.36 -5.95
N PRO A 294 -15.42 -4.17 -5.53
CA PRO A 294 -15.98 -2.90 -5.96
C PRO A 294 -15.97 -2.79 -7.49
N SER A 295 -17.13 -2.70 -8.10
CA SER A 295 -17.25 -2.79 -9.57
C SER A 295 -17.92 -1.58 -10.22
N SER A 296 -18.63 -0.75 -9.45
CA SER A 296 -19.38 0.38 -9.99
C SER A 296 -19.05 1.68 -9.28
N ILE A 297 -18.47 2.62 -10.02
CA ILE A 297 -18.24 3.98 -9.57
C ILE A 297 -19.54 4.77 -9.37
N LYS A 298 -20.60 4.42 -10.08
CA LYS A 298 -21.91 5.08 -10.00
C LYS A 298 -22.59 4.95 -8.63
N LYS A 299 -22.14 3.99 -7.80
CA LYS A 299 -22.55 3.91 -6.39
C LYS A 299 -22.07 5.09 -5.56
N HIS A 300 -21.05 5.82 -6.04
CA HIS A 300 -20.40 6.89 -5.32
C HIS A 300 -20.51 8.25 -6.02
N PHE A 301 -20.60 8.29 -7.34
CA PHE A 301 -20.55 9.49 -8.16
C PHE A 301 -21.60 9.49 -9.27
N SER A 302 -22.07 10.68 -9.56
CA SER A 302 -22.94 11.00 -10.68
C SER A 302 -22.25 11.92 -11.69
N ILE A 303 -22.92 12.24 -12.79
CA ILE A 303 -22.42 13.20 -13.77
C ILE A 303 -22.18 14.60 -13.15
N LYS A 304 -22.91 14.96 -12.09
CA LYS A 304 -22.74 16.25 -11.38
C LYS A 304 -21.36 16.36 -10.72
N ASP A 305 -20.74 15.23 -10.38
CA ASP A 305 -19.42 15.17 -9.72
C ASP A 305 -18.25 15.24 -10.71
N LEU A 306 -18.51 15.18 -12.02
CA LEU A 306 -17.49 15.09 -13.07
C LEU A 306 -16.43 16.20 -12.97
N ASN A 307 -16.86 17.47 -12.85
CA ASN A 307 -15.93 18.59 -12.76
C ASN A 307 -15.05 18.53 -11.51
N LYS A 308 -15.61 18.06 -10.40
CA LYS A 308 -14.89 17.85 -9.14
C LYS A 308 -13.83 16.77 -9.29
N ILE A 309 -14.16 15.61 -9.87
CA ILE A 309 -13.21 14.53 -10.14
C ILE A 309 -12.06 15.02 -11.03
N LEU A 310 -12.36 15.70 -12.14
CA LEU A 310 -11.36 16.22 -13.06
C LEU A 310 -10.43 17.24 -12.40
N SER A 311 -10.95 18.11 -11.51
CA SER A 311 -10.14 19.07 -10.77
C SER A 311 -9.11 18.39 -9.88
N PHE A 312 -9.46 17.28 -9.23
CA PHE A 312 -8.53 16.50 -8.43
C PHE A 312 -7.49 15.76 -9.29
N MET A 313 -7.86 15.22 -10.45
CA MET A 313 -6.90 14.59 -11.36
C MET A 313 -5.82 15.54 -11.85
N ILE A 314 -6.13 16.82 -12.00
CA ILE A 314 -5.18 17.86 -12.44
C ILE A 314 -4.25 18.24 -11.28
N LYS A 315 -4.81 18.42 -10.07
CA LYS A 315 -4.05 18.81 -8.86
C LYS A 315 -3.06 17.74 -8.39
N ASP A 316 -3.36 16.46 -8.63
CA ASP A 316 -2.51 15.33 -8.19
C ASP A 316 -1.12 15.36 -8.86
N LYS A 317 -0.90 16.16 -9.89
CA LYS A 317 0.39 16.28 -10.56
C LYS A 317 0.77 17.74 -10.77
N LYS A 318 1.74 18.19 -10.00
CA LYS A 318 2.47 19.47 -9.98
C LYS A 318 2.88 20.07 -11.36
N ASN A 319 2.06 19.97 -12.38
CA ASN A 319 2.32 20.54 -13.70
C ASN A 319 1.30 21.62 -14.01
N ASN A 320 1.78 22.81 -14.38
CA ASN A 320 1.01 23.91 -14.99
C ASN A 320 0.42 23.53 -16.36
N SER A 321 0.38 22.26 -16.75
CA SER A 321 -0.18 21.79 -18.01
C SER A 321 -1.59 21.23 -17.80
N GLU A 322 -2.52 21.59 -18.67
CA GLU A 322 -3.89 21.03 -18.77
C GLU A 322 -3.92 19.52 -19.14
N LYS A 323 -2.78 18.85 -19.06
CA LYS A 323 -2.62 17.44 -19.43
C LYS A 323 -2.61 16.55 -18.19
N ILE A 324 -3.34 15.46 -18.26
CA ILE A 324 -3.44 14.43 -17.22
C ILE A 324 -2.58 13.24 -17.63
N ASN A 325 -1.63 12.88 -16.76
CA ASN A 325 -0.82 11.67 -16.95
C ASN A 325 -1.59 10.43 -16.47
N LEU A 326 -1.62 9.40 -17.29
CA LEU A 326 -2.22 8.13 -16.96
C LEU A 326 -1.19 7.00 -17.09
N VAL A 327 -1.33 6.00 -16.24
CA VAL A 327 -0.75 4.68 -16.47
C VAL A 327 -1.88 3.82 -17.04
N LEU A 328 -1.65 3.25 -18.21
CA LEU A 328 -2.61 2.47 -18.98
C LEU A 328 -2.07 1.06 -19.25
N LEU A 329 -2.88 0.19 -19.86
CA LEU A 329 -2.50 -1.19 -20.13
C LEU A 329 -2.66 -1.50 -21.62
N LYS A 330 -1.58 -2.00 -22.28
CA LYS A 330 -1.65 -2.57 -23.64
C LYS A 330 -2.13 -4.01 -23.63
N LYS A 331 -1.64 -4.78 -22.67
CA LYS A 331 -2.06 -6.13 -22.32
C LYS A 331 -1.61 -6.43 -20.89
N ILE A 332 -2.15 -7.50 -20.29
CA ILE A 332 -1.70 -7.95 -18.97
C ILE A 332 -0.19 -8.18 -18.99
N GLY A 333 0.53 -7.53 -18.06
CA GLY A 333 1.99 -7.54 -17.97
C GLY A 333 2.71 -6.52 -18.88
N LYS A 334 1.97 -5.66 -19.60
CA LYS A 334 2.56 -4.59 -20.42
C LYS A 334 1.89 -3.23 -20.16
N PRO A 335 2.20 -2.60 -19.02
CA PRO A 335 1.73 -1.25 -18.74
C PRO A 335 2.44 -0.22 -19.64
N ILE A 336 1.75 0.88 -19.88
CA ILE A 336 2.28 2.08 -20.51
C ILE A 336 2.17 3.20 -19.48
N PHE A 337 3.25 3.91 -19.25
CA PHE A 337 3.29 5.06 -18.35
C PHE A 337 3.84 6.30 -19.11
N ASN A 338 3.76 7.47 -18.49
CA ASN A 338 4.07 8.76 -19.10
C ASN A 338 3.17 9.12 -20.30
N THR A 339 1.96 8.57 -20.36
CA THR A 339 0.96 8.95 -21.37
C THR A 339 0.17 10.16 -20.89
N GLN A 340 0.14 11.21 -21.71
CA GLN A 340 -0.53 12.47 -21.39
C GLN A 340 -1.78 12.66 -22.25
N TYR A 341 -2.89 12.99 -21.59
CA TYR A 341 -4.16 13.27 -22.27
C TYR A 341 -4.69 14.65 -21.89
N SER A 342 -5.31 15.36 -22.84
CA SER A 342 -5.96 16.63 -22.55
C SER A 342 -7.15 16.44 -21.60
N LYS A 343 -7.39 17.44 -20.75
CA LYS A 343 -8.59 17.49 -19.88
C LYS A 343 -9.87 17.26 -20.68
N LYS A 344 -10.00 17.85 -21.87
CA LYS A 344 -11.16 17.69 -22.77
C LYS A 344 -11.40 16.21 -23.12
N LYS A 345 -10.33 15.45 -23.45
CA LYS A 345 -10.43 14.03 -23.82
C LYS A 345 -10.89 13.18 -22.64
N ILE A 346 -10.30 13.40 -21.47
CA ILE A 346 -10.69 12.68 -20.24
C ILE A 346 -12.12 13.05 -19.83
N ASN A 347 -12.51 14.32 -19.93
CA ASN A 347 -13.88 14.76 -19.65
C ASN A 347 -14.90 14.01 -20.52
N LEU A 348 -14.72 13.99 -21.84
CA LEU A 348 -15.60 13.28 -22.78
C LEU A 348 -15.70 11.79 -22.48
N PHE A 349 -14.59 11.17 -22.09
CA PHE A 349 -14.58 9.77 -21.67
C PHE A 349 -15.35 9.58 -20.36
N MET A 350 -15.02 10.33 -19.31
CA MET A 350 -15.65 10.19 -18.00
C MET A 350 -17.14 10.52 -18.04
N LYS A 351 -17.57 11.47 -18.85
CA LYS A 351 -18.99 11.78 -19.08
C LYS A 351 -19.74 10.53 -19.53
N LYS A 352 -19.26 9.84 -20.57
CA LYS A 352 -19.87 8.60 -21.06
C LYS A 352 -19.78 7.46 -20.03
N PHE A 353 -18.66 7.35 -19.33
CA PHE A 353 -18.41 6.31 -18.32
C PHE A 353 -19.32 6.43 -17.09
N LEU A 354 -19.71 7.65 -16.72
CA LEU A 354 -20.65 7.91 -15.62
C LEU A 354 -22.11 7.81 -16.05
N THR A 355 -22.44 7.98 -17.33
CA THR A 355 -23.82 7.89 -17.83
C THR A 355 -24.23 6.48 -18.28
N ASN A 356 -23.32 5.74 -18.93
CA ASN A 356 -23.54 4.35 -19.39
C ASN A 356 -23.22 3.33 -18.30
#